data_527f998981c348852d0ae5776b86081a
#
_entry.id   527f998981c348852d0ae5776b86081a
#
_cell.length_a   1.000
_cell.length_b   1.000
_cell.length_c   1.000
_cell.angle_alpha   90.00
_cell.angle_beta   90.00
_cell.angle_gamma   90.00
#
_symmetry.space_group_name_H-M   'P 1'
#
loop_
_entity.id
_entity.type
_entity.pdbx_description
1 polymer ?
#
loop_
_entity_poly.entity_id
_entity_poly.type
_entity_poly.pdbx_seq_one_letter_code
_entity_poly.pdbx_strand_id
1 'polypeptide(L)'
;QNPELIFSRGRNQGANSIAEMVKLQMPKTLGGGSNAYGMTLKMCDAYYMANGDEFSREHFKEEYPSGTRFVTKAEVEAGKYPQLKEGVYKEYADREPRFYASVSFNGCVWALLKNAETTDYKNDVEKQVNYYYGINSDGFSGTGVYLRSGIGIMKYVHPDDTNRKDIKAKAEPAIRFAEIL
;
A
#
# COMPACT_ATOMS: atom_id res chain seq x y z
N GLN A 1 1.14 23.88 8.89
CA GLN A 1 -0.28 23.98 8.47
C GLN A 1 -0.37 23.49 7.03
N ASN A 2 -1.27 22.56 6.72
CA ASN A 2 -1.46 22.09 5.35
C ASN A 2 -2.43 23.04 4.63
N PRO A 3 -2.01 23.74 3.55
CA PRO A 3 -2.85 24.73 2.88
C PRO A 3 -4.05 24.12 2.14
N GLU A 4 -4.06 22.81 1.92
CA GLU A 4 -5.18 22.10 1.29
C GLU A 4 -6.34 21.81 2.25
N LEU A 5 -6.12 21.95 3.57
CA LEU A 5 -7.14 21.66 4.57
C LEU A 5 -7.90 22.90 4.96
N ILE A 6 -9.18 22.98 4.61
CA ILE A 6 -10.09 24.04 5.05
C ILE A 6 -10.63 23.70 6.43
N PHE A 7 -11.07 22.45 6.62
CA PHE A 7 -11.59 21.97 7.88
C PHE A 7 -11.10 20.54 8.14
N SER A 8 -10.55 20.30 9.31
CA SER A 8 -10.12 18.97 9.71
C SER A 8 -10.56 18.67 11.14
N ARG A 9 -10.95 17.43 11.38
CA ARG A 9 -11.15 16.90 12.72
C ARG A 9 -9.86 16.21 13.15
N GLY A 10 -9.18 16.78 14.15
CA GLY A 10 -8.13 16.04 14.86
C GLY A 10 -8.76 14.87 15.60
N ARG A 11 -8.45 13.65 15.22
CA ARG A 11 -8.80 12.50 16.05
C ARG A 11 -7.99 12.60 17.34
N ASN A 12 -8.71 12.60 18.45
CA ASN A 12 -8.09 12.55 19.75
C ASN A 12 -7.14 11.33 19.76
N GLN A 13 -5.87 11.54 20.07
CA GLN A 13 -4.85 10.50 20.14
C GLN A 13 -5.06 9.54 21.35
N GLY A 14 -6.27 9.54 21.89
CA GLY A 14 -6.70 8.57 22.88
C GLY A 14 -6.47 7.17 22.34
N ALA A 15 -5.40 6.69 22.76
CA ALA A 15 -4.79 5.36 22.82
C ALA A 15 -5.11 4.33 21.74
N ASN A 16 -6.29 4.28 21.12
CA ASN A 16 -6.67 3.06 20.38
C ASN A 16 -7.08 3.25 18.92
N SER A 17 -7.46 4.44 18.46
CA SER A 17 -8.07 4.53 17.14
C SER A 17 -7.08 4.75 15.97
N ILE A 18 -6.10 5.62 16.13
CA ILE A 18 -5.14 5.92 15.04
C ILE A 18 -4.02 4.90 15.00
N ALA A 19 -3.45 4.56 16.14
CA ALA A 19 -2.41 3.53 16.24
C ALA A 19 -2.94 2.18 15.75
N GLU A 20 -4.17 1.83 16.13
CA GLU A 20 -4.80 0.61 15.67
C GLU A 20 -5.09 0.64 14.16
N MET A 21 -5.55 1.77 13.61
CA MET A 21 -5.75 1.92 12.18
C MET A 21 -4.44 1.73 11.40
N VAL A 22 -3.34 2.32 11.84
CA VAL A 22 -2.03 2.15 11.22
C VAL A 22 -1.59 0.69 11.30
N LYS A 23 -1.68 0.09 12.49
CA LYS A 23 -1.36 -1.33 12.70
C LYS A 23 -2.17 -2.27 11.80
N LEU A 24 -3.47 -1.99 11.62
CA LEU A 24 -4.36 -2.79 10.78
C LEU A 24 -4.06 -2.66 9.28
N GLN A 25 -3.39 -1.59 8.86
CA GLN A 25 -2.95 -1.41 7.47
C GLN A 25 -1.53 -1.94 7.23
N MET A 26 -0.66 -1.88 8.21
CA MET A 26 0.73 -2.31 8.05
C MET A 26 0.82 -3.82 7.80
N PRO A 27 1.65 -4.25 6.83
CA PRO A 27 1.96 -5.66 6.61
C PRO A 27 2.53 -6.31 7.86
N LYS A 28 2.26 -7.60 8.03
CA LYS A 28 2.69 -8.36 9.22
C LYS A 28 4.20 -8.41 9.38
N THR A 29 4.92 -8.56 8.28
CA THR A 29 6.39 -8.63 8.28
C THR A 29 7.05 -7.26 8.45
N LEU A 30 6.27 -6.18 8.37
CA LEU A 30 6.73 -4.82 8.54
C LEU A 30 6.32 -4.28 9.92
N GLY A 31 7.17 -4.46 10.91
CA GLY A 31 6.93 -3.91 12.25
C GLY A 31 5.83 -4.58 13.06
N GLY A 32 5.40 -5.79 12.69
CA GLY A 32 4.34 -6.52 13.40
C GLY A 32 2.95 -5.97 13.17
N GLY A 33 2.68 -5.42 12.01
CA GLY A 33 1.35 -5.01 11.56
C GLY A 33 0.37 -6.19 11.56
N SER A 34 -0.92 -5.89 11.54
CA SER A 34 -1.97 -6.92 11.51
C SER A 34 -2.51 -7.18 10.12
N ASN A 35 -2.23 -6.30 9.17
CA ASN A 35 -2.64 -6.41 7.76
C ASN A 35 -4.12 -6.81 7.58
N ALA A 36 -5.00 -6.17 8.32
CA ALA A 36 -6.42 -6.56 8.40
C ALA A 36 -7.32 -5.78 7.46
N TYR A 37 -6.89 -4.58 7.05
CA TYR A 37 -7.67 -3.74 6.15
C TYR A 37 -7.29 -4.02 4.71
N GLY A 38 -8.22 -4.64 4.00
CA GLY A 38 -8.10 -4.91 2.57
C GLY A 38 -8.96 -3.97 1.73
N MET A 39 -8.47 -3.68 0.54
CA MET A 39 -9.21 -3.00 -0.51
C MET A 39 -9.99 -4.02 -1.34
N THR A 40 -11.19 -3.66 -1.80
CA THR A 40 -11.91 -4.49 -2.78
C THR A 40 -11.26 -4.34 -4.16
N LEU A 41 -11.39 -5.36 -4.98
CA LEU A 41 -10.91 -5.32 -6.35
C LEU A 41 -11.54 -4.17 -7.15
N LYS A 42 -12.84 -3.96 -6.99
CA LYS A 42 -13.57 -2.85 -7.61
C LYS A 42 -12.98 -1.48 -7.23
N MET A 43 -12.57 -1.29 -5.98
CA MET A 43 -11.94 -0.04 -5.53
C MET A 43 -10.53 0.10 -6.08
N CYS A 44 -9.78 -0.99 -6.19
CA CYS A 44 -8.47 -1.01 -6.82
C CYS A 44 -8.55 -0.62 -8.29
N ASP A 45 -9.55 -1.14 -8.99
CA ASP A 45 -9.77 -0.87 -10.43
C ASP A 45 -10.26 0.56 -10.71
N ALA A 46 -10.89 1.21 -9.72
CA ALA A 46 -11.38 2.58 -9.86
C ALA A 46 -10.28 3.66 -9.92
N TYR A 47 -9.03 3.30 -9.64
CA TYR A 47 -7.90 4.20 -9.88
C TYR A 47 -7.57 4.24 -11.38
N TYR A 48 -7.27 5.44 -11.88
CA TYR A 48 -6.94 5.66 -13.27
C TYR A 48 -5.54 5.19 -13.66
N MET A 49 -5.32 5.08 -14.95
CA MET A 49 -3.98 4.96 -15.52
C MET A 49 -3.24 6.30 -15.44
N ALA A 50 -1.93 6.29 -15.61
CA ALA A 50 -1.11 7.51 -15.56
C ALA A 50 -1.45 8.53 -16.65
N ASN A 51 -2.00 8.07 -17.77
CA ASN A 51 -2.46 8.91 -18.88
C ASN A 51 -3.88 9.47 -18.69
N GLY A 52 -4.57 9.11 -17.59
CA GLY A 52 -5.92 9.54 -17.26
C GLY A 52 -7.03 8.61 -17.77
N ASP A 53 -6.70 7.52 -18.44
CA ASP A 53 -7.69 6.54 -18.89
C ASP A 53 -8.18 5.68 -17.70
N GLU A 54 -9.39 5.13 -17.83
CA GLU A 54 -9.90 4.14 -16.89
C GLU A 54 -9.14 2.82 -17.06
N PHE A 55 -8.88 2.14 -15.95
CA PHE A 55 -8.29 0.81 -15.99
C PHE A 55 -9.32 -0.23 -16.46
N SER A 56 -8.95 -1.04 -17.44
CA SER A 56 -9.76 -2.16 -17.93
C SER A 56 -9.04 -3.49 -17.79
N ARG A 57 -9.66 -4.43 -17.05
CA ARG A 57 -9.14 -5.79 -16.90
C ARG A 57 -9.20 -6.60 -18.17
N GLU A 58 -10.18 -6.34 -19.02
CA GLU A 58 -10.33 -6.97 -20.32
C GLU A 58 -9.16 -6.55 -21.21
N HIS A 59 -8.94 -5.25 -21.34
CA HIS A 59 -7.82 -4.72 -22.12
C HIS A 59 -6.47 -5.22 -21.59
N PHE A 60 -6.28 -5.23 -20.27
CA PHE A 60 -5.06 -5.78 -19.66
C PHE A 60 -4.83 -7.26 -20.05
N LYS A 61 -5.88 -8.09 -20.06
CA LYS A 61 -5.76 -9.50 -20.43
C LYS A 61 -5.44 -9.71 -21.90
N GLU A 62 -5.93 -8.82 -22.76
CA GLU A 62 -5.62 -8.81 -24.20
C GLU A 62 -4.18 -8.40 -24.45
N GLU A 63 -3.72 -7.33 -23.79
CA GLU A 63 -2.36 -6.82 -23.91
C GLU A 63 -1.32 -7.79 -23.34
N TYR A 64 -1.64 -8.44 -22.20
CA TYR A 64 -0.75 -9.38 -21.51
C TYR A 64 -1.38 -10.79 -21.45
N PRO A 65 -1.14 -11.64 -22.44
CA PRO A 65 -1.57 -13.03 -22.42
C PRO A 65 -1.03 -13.81 -21.21
N SER A 66 -1.65 -14.92 -20.88
CA SER A 66 -1.20 -15.80 -19.80
C SER A 66 0.28 -16.16 -19.98
N GLY A 67 1.07 -16.02 -18.93
CA GLY A 67 2.53 -16.25 -18.95
C GLY A 67 3.37 -14.99 -19.13
N THR A 68 2.80 -13.86 -19.61
CA THR A 68 3.53 -12.60 -19.78
C THR A 68 3.16 -11.52 -18.77
N ARG A 69 2.29 -11.85 -17.81
CA ARG A 69 1.66 -10.91 -16.88
C ARG A 69 2.53 -10.47 -15.71
N PHE A 70 3.67 -11.10 -15.52
CA PHE A 70 4.59 -10.75 -14.44
C PHE A 70 5.78 -9.98 -15.00
N VAL A 71 6.25 -9.02 -14.24
CA VAL A 71 7.46 -8.25 -14.56
C VAL A 71 8.66 -9.18 -14.51
N THR A 72 9.43 -9.18 -15.56
CA THR A 72 10.66 -9.96 -15.68
C THR A 72 11.86 -9.18 -15.21
N LYS A 73 12.96 -9.89 -14.89
CA LYS A 73 14.23 -9.26 -14.53
C LYS A 73 14.74 -8.31 -15.63
N ALA A 74 14.64 -8.73 -16.88
CA ALA A 74 15.07 -7.90 -18.03
C ALA A 74 14.27 -6.61 -18.15
N GLU A 75 12.96 -6.65 -17.86
CA GLU A 75 12.12 -5.44 -17.86
C GLU A 75 12.47 -4.48 -16.71
N VAL A 76 12.87 -5.01 -15.54
CA VAL A 76 13.38 -4.20 -14.42
C VAL A 76 14.70 -3.54 -14.79
N GLU A 77 15.64 -4.30 -15.34
CA GLU A 77 16.96 -3.79 -15.80
C GLU A 77 16.81 -2.75 -16.90
N ALA A 78 15.82 -2.89 -17.76
CA ALA A 78 15.47 -1.91 -18.79
C ALA A 78 14.71 -0.67 -18.26
N GLY A 79 14.33 -0.65 -16.97
CA GLY A 79 13.55 0.43 -16.37
C GLY A 79 12.14 0.58 -16.93
N LYS A 80 11.57 -0.48 -17.52
CA LYS A 80 10.29 -0.42 -18.22
C LYS A 80 9.11 -0.09 -17.28
N TYR A 81 9.14 -0.59 -16.06
CA TYR A 81 8.10 -0.37 -15.04
C TYR A 81 8.75 0.14 -13.74
N PRO A 82 9.02 1.45 -13.62
CA PRO A 82 9.84 1.99 -12.53
C PRO A 82 9.21 1.80 -11.14
N GLN A 83 7.89 1.64 -11.06
CA GLN A 83 7.17 1.42 -9.80
C GLN A 83 7.09 -0.06 -9.40
N LEU A 84 7.49 -0.98 -10.27
CA LEU A 84 7.35 -2.41 -10.05
C LEU A 84 8.70 -3.11 -9.95
N LYS A 85 8.75 -4.16 -9.17
CA LYS A 85 9.90 -5.06 -9.06
C LYS A 85 9.66 -6.35 -9.84
N GLU A 86 10.70 -7.15 -10.02
CA GLU A 86 10.59 -8.48 -10.62
C GLU A 86 9.52 -9.33 -9.92
N GLY A 87 8.76 -10.09 -10.69
CA GLY A 87 7.70 -10.98 -10.19
C GLY A 87 6.40 -10.28 -9.80
N VAL A 88 6.32 -8.96 -9.91
CA VAL A 88 5.09 -8.21 -9.66
C VAL A 88 4.15 -8.31 -10.86
N TYR A 89 2.85 -8.34 -10.60
CA TYR A 89 1.82 -8.41 -11.63
C TYR A 89 1.68 -7.09 -12.38
N LYS A 90 1.75 -7.11 -13.70
CA LYS A 90 1.77 -5.90 -14.55
C LYS A 90 0.49 -5.09 -14.54
N GLU A 91 -0.61 -5.62 -14.00
CA GLU A 91 -1.86 -4.85 -13.83
C GLU A 91 -1.71 -3.62 -12.93
N TYR A 92 -0.62 -3.59 -12.16
CA TYR A 92 -0.27 -2.47 -11.29
C TYR A 92 0.70 -1.47 -11.94
N ALA A 93 1.11 -1.71 -13.19
CA ALA A 93 1.96 -0.80 -13.95
C ALA A 93 1.18 0.44 -14.41
N ASP A 94 1.92 1.54 -14.59
CA ASP A 94 1.44 2.76 -15.24
C ASP A 94 0.11 3.31 -14.67
N ARG A 95 -0.10 3.12 -13.37
CA ARG A 95 -1.26 3.68 -12.67
C ARG A 95 -0.97 5.10 -12.20
N GLU A 96 -2.02 5.86 -11.94
CA GLU A 96 -1.90 7.22 -11.42
C GLU A 96 -1.12 7.27 -10.08
N PRO A 97 -0.46 8.38 -9.73
CA PRO A 97 0.33 8.48 -8.49
C PRO A 97 -0.45 8.18 -7.21
N ARG A 98 -1.76 8.52 -7.17
CA ARG A 98 -2.63 8.22 -6.02
C ARG A 98 -2.81 6.72 -5.79
N PHE A 99 -2.72 5.91 -6.83
CA PHE A 99 -2.73 4.46 -6.70
C PHE A 99 -1.56 3.99 -5.84
N TYR A 100 -0.34 4.35 -6.20
CA TYR A 100 0.87 3.94 -5.48
C TYR A 100 0.96 4.53 -4.06
N ALA A 101 0.33 5.68 -3.83
CA ALA A 101 0.25 6.28 -2.49
C ALA A 101 -0.82 5.65 -1.58
N SER A 102 -1.74 4.86 -2.12
CA SER A 102 -2.91 4.38 -1.38
C SER A 102 -3.05 2.86 -1.34
N VAL A 103 -2.58 2.18 -2.38
CA VAL A 103 -2.80 0.75 -2.60
C VAL A 103 -1.53 -0.04 -2.32
N SER A 104 -1.65 -1.00 -1.42
CA SER A 104 -0.60 -1.97 -1.15
C SER A 104 -0.94 -3.29 -1.87
N PHE A 105 -0.31 -3.53 -3.00
CA PHE A 105 -0.50 -4.72 -3.80
C PHE A 105 0.62 -5.73 -3.56
N ASN A 106 0.41 -6.98 -3.97
CA ASN A 106 1.43 -8.02 -3.84
C ASN A 106 2.71 -7.66 -4.59
N GLY A 107 3.82 -7.68 -3.88
CA GLY A 107 5.13 -7.32 -4.41
C GLY A 107 5.43 -5.82 -4.44
N CYS A 108 4.54 -4.95 -3.94
CA CYS A 108 4.87 -3.53 -3.80
C CYS A 108 5.93 -3.32 -2.71
N VAL A 109 6.64 -2.20 -2.81
CA VAL A 109 7.66 -1.83 -1.85
C VAL A 109 7.07 -0.88 -0.82
N TRP A 110 7.26 -1.21 0.43
CA TRP A 110 7.02 -0.30 1.55
C TRP A 110 8.33 0.36 1.96
N ALA A 111 8.36 1.68 1.94
CA ALA A 111 9.46 2.43 2.55
C ALA A 111 9.36 2.28 4.07
N LEU A 112 10.34 1.62 4.66
CA LEU A 112 10.49 1.48 6.10
C LEU A 112 11.49 2.48 6.62
N LEU A 113 11.18 3.00 7.77
CA LEU A 113 12.08 3.94 8.39
C LEU A 113 13.21 3.29 9.11
N LYS A 114 14.30 4.03 9.04
CA LYS A 114 15.57 3.75 9.72
C LYS A 114 15.46 3.59 11.24
N ASN A 115 14.30 3.88 11.85
CA ASN A 115 14.11 3.95 13.30
C ASN A 115 13.12 2.95 13.88
N ALA A 116 12.68 1.96 13.11
CA ALA A 116 11.91 0.88 13.70
C ALA A 116 12.78 0.15 14.72
N GLU A 117 12.46 0.27 16.01
CA GLU A 117 13.22 -0.32 17.12
C GLU A 117 13.19 -1.86 17.17
N THR A 118 12.80 -2.52 16.11
CA THR A 118 12.83 -3.97 16.02
C THR A 118 14.09 -4.41 15.33
N THR A 119 14.76 -5.38 15.90
CA THR A 119 16.00 -5.95 15.37
C THR A 119 15.89 -6.43 13.93
N ASP A 120 14.69 -6.81 13.52
CA ASP A 120 14.44 -7.40 12.21
C ASP A 120 14.29 -6.37 11.08
N TYR A 121 14.13 -5.09 11.42
CA TYR A 121 13.83 -4.03 10.45
C TYR A 121 14.83 -2.87 10.48
N LYS A 122 15.87 -2.95 11.27
CA LYS A 122 16.83 -1.86 11.46
C LYS A 122 17.57 -1.43 10.20
N ASN A 123 17.65 -2.29 9.21
CA ASN A 123 18.42 -2.06 8.00
C ASN A 123 17.59 -2.10 6.72
N ASP A 124 16.30 -2.45 6.81
CA ASP A 124 15.44 -2.54 5.65
C ASP A 124 14.77 -1.19 5.41
N VAL A 125 15.36 -0.38 4.58
CA VAL A 125 14.79 0.90 4.14
C VAL A 125 13.62 0.70 3.21
N GLU A 126 13.64 -0.41 2.45
CA GLU A 126 12.62 -0.80 1.50
C GLU A 126 12.40 -2.30 1.59
N LYS A 127 11.16 -2.71 1.79
CA LYS A 127 10.79 -4.12 1.78
C LYS A 127 9.65 -4.40 0.84
N GLN A 128 9.84 -5.40 0.01
CA GLN A 128 8.81 -5.92 -0.87
C GLN A 128 7.86 -6.82 -0.06
N VAL A 129 6.56 -6.53 -0.10
CA VAL A 129 5.55 -7.30 0.62
C VAL A 129 5.07 -8.49 -0.19
N ASN A 130 4.70 -9.57 0.49
CA ASN A 130 4.25 -10.80 -0.12
C ASN A 130 2.87 -11.20 0.39
N TYR A 131 1.83 -10.92 -0.38
CA TYR A 131 0.43 -11.20 -0.02
C TYR A 131 -0.07 -12.57 -0.53
N TYR A 132 0.80 -13.55 -0.58
CA TYR A 132 0.40 -14.93 -0.89
C TYR A 132 0.04 -15.73 0.38
N TYR A 133 -0.59 -16.87 0.20
CA TYR A 133 -0.84 -17.81 1.29
C TYR A 133 0.45 -18.48 1.72
N GLY A 134 0.70 -18.52 3.02
CA GLY A 134 1.82 -19.29 3.57
C GLY A 134 2.45 -18.70 4.84
N ILE A 135 3.34 -19.47 5.42
CA ILE A 135 4.14 -19.06 6.58
C ILE A 135 5.15 -18.00 6.11
N ASN A 136 5.34 -16.97 6.92
CA ASN A 136 6.22 -15.83 6.63
C ASN A 136 5.77 -14.93 5.48
N SER A 137 4.52 -15.03 5.07
CA SER A 137 3.92 -14.07 4.15
C SER A 137 3.20 -12.95 4.89
N ASP A 138 2.94 -11.84 4.19
CA ASP A 138 2.09 -10.75 4.67
C ASP A 138 0.60 -11.03 4.39
N GLY A 139 0.29 -12.09 3.67
CA GLY A 139 -1.06 -12.55 3.39
C GLY A 139 -1.63 -13.41 4.51
N PHE A 140 -2.33 -14.47 4.12
CA PHE A 140 -2.97 -15.39 5.05
C PHE A 140 -1.98 -16.37 5.67
N SER A 141 -1.91 -16.40 7.00
CA SER A 141 -1.05 -17.33 7.75
C SER A 141 -1.80 -18.38 8.59
N GLY A 142 -3.09 -18.56 8.35
CA GLY A 142 -3.91 -19.60 8.99
C GLY A 142 -4.54 -19.23 10.33
N THR A 143 -4.12 -18.17 11.00
CA THR A 143 -4.67 -17.77 12.30
C THR A 143 -4.77 -16.26 12.43
N GLY A 144 -5.94 -15.75 12.77
CA GLY A 144 -6.15 -14.36 13.19
C GLY A 144 -6.36 -13.38 12.06
N VAL A 145 -5.70 -12.24 12.16
CA VAL A 145 -5.88 -11.09 11.27
C VAL A 145 -5.04 -11.26 10.01
N TYR A 146 -5.65 -11.13 8.85
CA TYR A 146 -4.99 -11.29 7.56
C TYR A 146 -5.71 -10.55 6.44
N LEU A 147 -4.97 -10.25 5.38
CA LEU A 147 -5.47 -9.57 4.21
C LEU A 147 -6.31 -10.53 3.32
N ARG A 148 -7.61 -10.41 3.39
CA ARG A 148 -8.54 -11.34 2.70
C ARG A 148 -8.63 -11.12 1.19
N SER A 149 -8.47 -9.87 0.75
CA SER A 149 -8.59 -9.51 -0.67
C SER A 149 -7.27 -9.65 -1.44
N GLY A 150 -6.14 -9.84 -0.76
CA GLY A 150 -4.82 -9.78 -1.37
C GLY A 150 -4.36 -8.36 -1.76
N ILE A 151 -5.17 -7.34 -1.49
CA ILE A 151 -4.87 -5.94 -1.78
C ILE A 151 -5.05 -5.14 -0.49
N GLY A 152 -3.96 -4.58 0.01
CA GLY A 152 -3.94 -3.77 1.24
C GLY A 152 -4.14 -2.28 0.98
N ILE A 153 -4.15 -1.53 2.06
CA ILE A 153 -4.28 -0.07 2.08
C ILE A 153 -3.09 0.50 2.82
N MET A 154 -2.46 1.55 2.26
CA MET A 154 -1.36 2.26 2.93
C MET A 154 -1.63 3.75 3.12
N LYS A 155 -2.80 4.24 2.75
CA LYS A 155 -3.15 5.66 2.68
C LYS A 155 -2.94 6.43 4.00
N TYR A 156 -3.14 5.78 5.15
CA TYR A 156 -3.01 6.43 6.46
C TYR A 156 -1.67 6.13 7.16
N VAL A 157 -0.80 5.39 6.52
CA VAL A 157 0.51 5.07 7.08
C VAL A 157 1.52 6.12 6.65
N HIS A 158 2.09 6.81 7.62
CA HIS A 158 3.19 7.73 7.36
C HIS A 158 4.51 6.94 7.28
N PRO A 159 5.45 7.32 6.42
CA PRO A 159 6.76 6.66 6.39
C PRO A 159 7.46 6.57 7.75
N ASP A 160 7.21 7.50 8.68
CA ASP A 160 7.74 7.50 10.05
C ASP A 160 6.86 6.75 11.07
N ASP A 161 5.78 6.11 10.65
CA ASP A 161 4.97 5.34 11.59
C ASP A 161 5.65 4.01 11.91
N THR A 162 5.57 3.65 13.18
CA THR A 162 5.92 2.31 13.63
C THR A 162 4.72 1.67 14.31
N ASN A 163 4.64 0.36 14.29
CA ASN A 163 3.58 -0.35 15.00
C ASN A 163 3.68 -0.22 16.53
N ARG A 164 4.78 0.29 17.07
CA ARG A 164 5.09 0.14 18.49
C ARG A 164 5.09 1.42 19.30
N LYS A 165 5.56 2.56 18.78
CA LYS A 165 5.71 3.74 19.62
C LYS A 165 5.42 5.08 18.95
N ASP A 166 5.73 5.21 17.68
CA ASP A 166 5.74 6.51 17.02
C ASP A 166 4.75 6.55 15.85
N ILE A 167 3.49 6.79 16.18
CA ILE A 167 2.46 7.05 15.18
C ILE A 167 2.38 8.56 14.98
N LYS A 168 2.64 9.03 13.78
CA LYS A 168 2.49 10.44 13.43
C LYS A 168 1.04 10.87 13.54
N ALA A 169 0.83 12.08 14.05
CA ALA A 169 -0.48 12.66 14.15
C ALA A 169 -1.20 12.64 12.78
N LYS A 170 -2.42 12.19 12.78
CA LYS A 170 -3.28 12.15 11.61
C LYS A 170 -4.43 13.13 11.79
N ALA A 171 -4.80 13.81 10.72
CA ALA A 171 -6.02 14.61 10.67
C ALA A 171 -6.98 14.01 9.65
N GLU A 172 -8.24 13.94 9.99
CA GLU A 172 -9.30 13.64 9.04
C GLU A 172 -9.68 14.93 8.30
N PRO A 173 -9.38 15.08 7.00
CA PRO A 173 -9.89 16.20 6.25
C PRO A 173 -11.39 16.03 6.07
N ALA A 174 -12.16 16.95 6.64
CA ALA A 174 -13.60 16.99 6.40
C ALA A 174 -13.93 17.80 5.14
N ILE A 175 -13.17 18.85 4.87
CA ILE A 175 -13.29 19.64 3.65
C ILE A 175 -11.88 20.03 3.19
N ARG A 176 -11.59 19.78 1.92
CA ARG A 176 -10.34 20.20 1.26
C ARG A 176 -10.66 21.22 0.17
N PHE A 177 -9.70 22.03 -0.21
CA PHE A 177 -9.84 22.98 -1.31
C PHE A 177 -10.28 22.29 -2.62
N ALA A 178 -9.73 21.15 -2.92
CA ALA A 178 -10.09 20.36 -4.10
C ALA A 178 -11.56 19.87 -4.13
N GLU A 179 -12.30 20.00 -3.03
CA GLU A 179 -13.72 19.60 -2.95
C GLU A 179 -14.67 20.80 -3.14
N ILE A 180 -14.12 22.01 -3.29
CA ILE A 180 -14.88 23.26 -3.50
C ILE A 180 -14.77 23.72 -4.96
N LEU A 181 -13.74 23.30 -5.68
CA LEU A 181 -13.52 23.61 -7.09
C LEU A 181 -14.26 22.63 -7.99
#